data_d9cd033482e547b94bf4bfcad450516a
#
_entry.id   d9cd033482e547b94bf4bfcad450516a
#
_cell.length_a   1.000
_cell.length_b   1.000
_cell.length_c   1.000
_cell.angle_alpha   90.00
_cell.angle_beta   90.00
_cell.angle_gamma   90.00
#
_symmetry.space_group_name_H-M   'P 1'
#
loop_
_entity.id
_entity.type
_entity.pdbx_description
1 polymer ?
#
loop_
_entity_poly.entity_id
_entity_poly.type
_entity_poly.pdbx_seq_one_letter_code
_entity_poly.pdbx_strand_id
1 'polypeptide(L)'
;MEWKRKNPSSKSKARDPRPEDICIQVLTSDLTNAAFNQRMFDADRNGHRYLFLKTDELDSMRNVTSQRSIQQLSVVVRNAFDNAEHGQERVGADSVTGKAPLRFNFHTSSTPNVAKALLKNSSIDGTLSRLSVSSIEKQQTTGDIPKYGIYDDKFDADLKPFIDLLNRANGFIECQQLKALIEQLVVESKDIALQYDSEGYELLSRRACVIAFCKGMVLYILNGCRWSKDIGDYVRW
;
A
#
# COMPACT_ATOMS: atom_id res chain seq x y z
N MET A 1 -23.76 -0.59 1.58
CA MET A 1 -24.17 0.82 1.31
C MET A 1 -25.63 1.10 1.72
N GLU A 2 -26.51 0.15 1.58
CA GLU A 2 -27.97 0.31 1.88
C GLU A 2 -28.26 0.64 3.36
N TRP A 3 -27.57 0.02 4.33
CA TRP A 3 -27.72 0.34 5.74
C TRP A 3 -27.43 1.82 6.07
N LYS A 4 -26.35 2.41 5.53
CA LYS A 4 -26.04 3.83 5.71
C LYS A 4 -27.10 4.75 5.12
N ARG A 5 -27.74 4.36 4.04
CA ARG A 5 -28.84 5.12 3.42
C ARG A 5 -30.11 5.10 4.26
N LYS A 6 -30.38 3.96 4.91
CA LYS A 6 -31.52 3.81 5.85
C LYS A 6 -31.28 4.44 7.21
N ASN A 7 -30.02 4.63 7.62
CA ASN A 7 -29.62 5.17 8.92
C ASN A 7 -28.77 6.45 8.74
N PRO A 8 -29.37 7.57 8.30
CA PRO A 8 -28.65 8.83 8.18
C PRO A 8 -28.25 9.35 9.58
N SER A 9 -27.18 10.15 9.64
CA SER A 9 -26.53 10.62 10.87
C SER A 9 -27.33 11.63 11.71
N SER A 10 -28.64 11.51 11.81
CA SER A 10 -29.45 12.39 12.68
C SER A 10 -29.34 11.95 14.15
N LYS A 11 -29.09 12.90 15.04
CA LYS A 11 -28.81 12.69 16.46
C LYS A 11 -30.01 12.21 17.33
N SER A 12 -31.18 11.98 16.75
CA SER A 12 -32.43 11.84 17.52
C SER A 12 -33.21 10.54 17.33
N LYS A 13 -32.72 9.55 16.57
CA LYS A 13 -33.41 8.26 16.42
C LYS A 13 -32.49 7.11 16.78
N ALA A 14 -32.99 6.11 17.50
CA ALA A 14 -32.32 4.83 17.68
C ALA A 14 -31.96 4.29 16.31
N ARG A 15 -30.67 4.02 16.07
CA ARG A 15 -30.18 3.45 14.82
C ARG A 15 -30.29 1.94 14.92
N ASP A 16 -30.62 1.31 13.79
CA ASP A 16 -30.45 -0.13 13.70
C ASP A 16 -29.00 -0.51 14.00
N PRO A 17 -28.76 -1.64 14.66
CA PRO A 17 -27.41 -2.11 14.88
C PRO A 17 -26.70 -2.27 13.54
N ARG A 18 -25.43 -1.88 13.49
CA ARG A 18 -24.64 -2.00 12.29
C ARG A 18 -24.46 -3.49 11.95
N PRO A 19 -24.75 -3.93 10.72
CA PRO A 19 -24.52 -5.31 10.33
C PRO A 19 -23.06 -5.73 10.52
N GLU A 20 -22.83 -6.92 11.05
CA GLU A 20 -21.48 -7.43 11.35
C GLU A 20 -20.72 -7.88 10.12
N ASP A 21 -21.45 -8.23 9.04
CA ASP A 21 -20.93 -8.73 7.76
C ASP A 21 -20.44 -7.63 6.81
N ILE A 22 -20.54 -6.36 7.23
CA ILE A 22 -20.04 -5.25 6.40
C ILE A 22 -18.51 -5.31 6.31
N CYS A 23 -17.98 -5.63 5.13
CA CYS A 23 -16.57 -5.54 4.80
C CYS A 23 -16.37 -4.67 3.55
N ILE A 24 -15.63 -3.56 3.70
CA ILE A 24 -15.25 -2.68 2.58
C ILE A 24 -13.73 -2.60 2.57
N GLN A 25 -13.12 -3.23 1.59
CA GLN A 25 -11.68 -3.33 1.45
C GLN A 25 -11.07 -2.24 0.56
N VAL A 26 -11.82 -1.75 -0.43
CA VAL A 26 -11.37 -0.63 -1.27
C VAL A 26 -11.87 0.67 -0.66
N LEU A 27 -10.93 1.49 -0.24
CA LEU A 27 -11.17 2.73 0.49
C LEU A 27 -11.25 3.92 -0.47
N THR A 28 -11.97 4.95 -0.04
CA THR A 28 -12.05 6.24 -0.75
C THR A 28 -11.10 7.25 -0.14
N SER A 29 -10.68 8.26 -0.92
CA SER A 29 -9.80 9.34 -0.48
C SER A 29 -10.39 10.21 0.66
N ASP A 30 -11.71 10.28 0.79
CA ASP A 30 -12.41 11.07 1.82
C ASP A 30 -12.59 10.33 3.15
N LEU A 31 -11.78 9.33 3.41
CA LEU A 31 -11.89 8.48 4.58
C LEU A 31 -11.36 9.17 5.83
N THR A 32 -12.18 9.32 6.87
CA THR A 32 -11.72 9.79 8.16
C THR A 32 -10.92 8.71 8.91
N ASN A 33 -10.08 9.09 9.87
CA ASN A 33 -9.34 8.13 10.68
C ASN A 33 -10.27 7.13 11.42
N ALA A 34 -11.39 7.59 11.95
CA ALA A 34 -12.37 6.71 12.60
C ALA A 34 -12.97 5.71 11.61
N ALA A 35 -13.26 6.15 10.37
CA ALA A 35 -13.74 5.28 9.33
C ALA A 35 -12.64 4.29 8.86
N PHE A 36 -11.38 4.70 8.78
CA PHE A 36 -10.26 3.81 8.47
C PHE A 36 -10.15 2.67 9.50
N ASN A 37 -10.11 3.02 10.80
CA ASN A 37 -10.05 2.01 11.86
C ASN A 37 -11.27 1.08 11.83
N GLN A 38 -12.47 1.62 11.60
CA GLN A 38 -13.67 0.79 11.45
C GLN A 38 -13.53 -0.21 10.29
N ARG A 39 -13.00 0.23 9.12
CA ARG A 39 -12.79 -0.67 7.97
C ARG A 39 -11.77 -1.75 8.26
N MET A 40 -10.71 -1.40 8.98
CA MET A 40 -9.68 -2.35 9.40
C MET A 40 -10.26 -3.42 10.33
N PHE A 41 -11.04 -3.03 11.34
CA PHE A 41 -11.69 -3.99 12.24
C PHE A 41 -12.75 -4.85 11.54
N ASP A 42 -13.52 -4.26 10.61
CA ASP A 42 -14.48 -5.02 9.81
C ASP A 42 -13.76 -6.06 8.92
N ALA A 43 -12.65 -5.68 8.30
CA ALA A 43 -11.87 -6.57 7.46
C ALA A 43 -11.24 -7.71 8.28
N ASP A 44 -10.68 -7.42 9.45
CA ASP A 44 -10.11 -8.44 10.32
C ASP A 44 -11.18 -9.41 10.84
N ARG A 45 -12.33 -8.90 11.31
CA ARG A 45 -13.46 -9.72 11.80
C ARG A 45 -13.99 -10.67 10.73
N ASN A 46 -14.03 -10.22 9.48
CA ASN A 46 -14.53 -11.01 8.35
C ASN A 46 -13.45 -11.87 7.67
N GLY A 47 -12.24 -11.92 8.23
CA GLY A 47 -11.12 -12.67 7.65
C GLY A 47 -10.53 -12.08 6.37
N HIS A 48 -11.00 -10.91 5.94
CA HIS A 48 -10.56 -10.18 4.75
C HIS A 48 -9.58 -9.07 5.13
N ARG A 49 -8.43 -9.42 5.66
CA ARG A 49 -7.50 -8.53 6.35
C ARG A 49 -6.86 -7.43 5.52
N TYR A 50 -7.07 -7.40 4.20
CA TYR A 50 -6.40 -6.46 3.30
C TYR A 50 -7.28 -5.25 3.00
N LEU A 51 -6.68 -4.06 3.16
CA LEU A 51 -7.28 -2.79 2.78
C LEU A 51 -6.47 -2.17 1.64
N PHE A 52 -7.14 -1.56 0.70
CA PHE A 52 -6.52 -0.86 -0.42
C PHE A 52 -7.13 0.54 -0.59
N LEU A 53 -6.28 1.54 -0.69
CA LEU A 53 -6.67 2.92 -1.01
C LEU A 53 -6.16 3.29 -2.40
N LYS A 54 -7.08 3.62 -3.30
CA LYS A 54 -6.74 4.24 -4.57
C LYS A 54 -7.15 5.71 -4.53
N THR A 55 -6.23 6.60 -4.82
CA THR A 55 -6.50 8.02 -4.99
C THR A 55 -5.74 8.55 -6.20
N ASP A 56 -6.36 9.44 -6.95
CA ASP A 56 -5.78 9.97 -8.18
C ASP A 56 -4.72 11.03 -7.89
N GLU A 57 -4.83 11.71 -6.73
CA GLU A 57 -3.89 12.74 -6.32
C GLU A 57 -3.44 12.58 -4.87
N LEU A 58 -2.16 12.77 -4.64
CA LEU A 58 -1.56 12.74 -3.31
C LEU A 58 -2.14 13.82 -2.38
N ASP A 59 -2.53 14.96 -2.94
CA ASP A 59 -3.18 16.05 -2.19
C ASP A 59 -4.55 15.63 -1.63
N SER A 60 -5.27 14.73 -2.27
CA SER A 60 -6.51 14.16 -1.74
C SER A 60 -6.25 13.42 -0.42
N MET A 61 -5.09 12.80 -0.26
CA MET A 61 -4.68 12.20 0.99
C MET A 61 -4.40 13.24 2.09
N ARG A 62 -4.04 14.48 1.73
CA ARG A 62 -3.90 15.59 2.70
C ARG A 62 -5.24 16.02 3.28
N ASN A 63 -6.32 15.93 2.53
CA ASN A 63 -7.66 16.29 2.99
C ASN A 63 -8.25 15.23 3.94
N VAL A 64 -7.91 13.98 3.73
CA VAL A 64 -8.17 12.86 4.69
C VAL A 64 -7.41 13.09 5.98
N THR A 65 -6.38 13.90 5.90
CA THR A 65 -5.43 14.19 6.95
C THR A 65 -5.49 15.68 7.30
N SER A 66 -6.42 16.11 8.17
CA SER A 66 -6.24 17.36 8.92
C SER A 66 -4.78 17.41 9.45
N GLN A 67 -4.24 18.58 9.83
CA GLN A 67 -2.82 18.70 10.25
C GLN A 67 -2.34 17.64 11.28
N ARG A 68 -3.27 17.05 12.05
CA ARG A 68 -2.99 15.92 12.96
C ARG A 68 -2.87 14.56 12.26
N SER A 69 -3.34 14.42 11.06
CA SER A 69 -3.45 13.12 10.40
C SER A 69 -2.34 12.82 9.37
N ILE A 70 -1.50 13.78 8.96
CA ILE A 70 -0.23 13.47 8.25
C ILE A 70 0.66 12.59 9.13
N GLN A 71 0.73 12.85 10.43
CA GLN A 71 1.40 11.98 11.40
C GLN A 71 0.76 10.60 11.45
N GLN A 72 -0.56 10.50 11.29
CA GLN A 72 -1.27 9.22 11.28
C GLN A 72 -1.01 8.41 10.02
N LEU A 73 -0.96 9.04 8.83
CA LEU A 73 -0.61 8.34 7.61
C LEU A 73 0.79 7.72 7.70
N SER A 74 1.75 8.47 8.22
CA SER A 74 3.11 7.99 8.45
C SER A 74 3.13 6.78 9.39
N VAL A 75 2.35 6.81 10.48
CA VAL A 75 2.22 5.67 11.41
C VAL A 75 1.55 4.48 10.72
N VAL A 76 0.47 4.71 9.96
CA VAL A 76 -0.24 3.67 9.22
C VAL A 76 0.69 2.99 8.21
N VAL A 77 1.44 3.76 7.41
CA VAL A 77 2.40 3.24 6.43
C VAL A 77 3.49 2.40 7.10
N ARG A 78 4.04 2.88 8.21
CA ARG A 78 5.07 2.13 8.95
C ARG A 78 4.52 0.83 9.53
N ASN A 79 3.36 0.87 10.19
CA ASN A 79 2.73 -0.32 10.76
C ASN A 79 2.35 -1.33 9.67
N ALA A 80 1.84 -0.88 8.53
CA ALA A 80 1.52 -1.75 7.41
C ALA A 80 2.75 -2.44 6.82
N PHE A 81 3.85 -1.70 6.63
CA PHE A 81 5.10 -2.24 6.13
C PHE A 81 5.70 -3.28 7.09
N ASP A 82 5.69 -2.99 8.39
CA ASP A 82 6.23 -3.85 9.43
C ASP A 82 5.26 -4.99 9.84
N ASN A 83 4.10 -5.10 9.18
CA ASN A 83 3.03 -6.05 9.52
C ASN A 83 2.55 -5.95 10.98
N ALA A 84 2.64 -4.77 11.56
CA ALA A 84 2.27 -4.51 12.94
C ALA A 84 0.75 -4.37 13.12
N GLU A 85 0.32 -4.36 14.37
CA GLU A 85 -1.04 -3.99 14.73
C GLU A 85 -1.23 -2.46 14.66
N HIS A 86 -2.43 -2.06 14.33
CA HIS A 86 -2.88 -0.68 14.38
C HIS A 86 -4.24 -0.59 15.07
N GLY A 87 -4.53 0.54 15.68
CA GLY A 87 -5.80 0.74 16.33
C GLY A 87 -5.92 2.09 16.99
N GLN A 88 -7.02 2.27 17.68
CA GLN A 88 -7.30 3.47 18.48
C GLN A 88 -8.10 3.12 19.71
N GLU A 89 -7.98 3.98 20.72
CA GLU A 89 -8.85 4.00 21.88
C GLU A 89 -9.59 5.34 21.92
N ARG A 90 -10.90 5.29 22.00
CA ARG A 90 -11.76 6.48 22.13
C ARG A 90 -12.87 6.21 23.10
N VAL A 91 -13.21 7.23 23.89
CA VAL A 91 -14.35 7.20 24.82
C VAL A 91 -15.55 7.84 24.13
N GLY A 92 -16.68 7.14 24.11
CA GLY A 92 -17.95 7.62 23.53
C GLY A 92 -18.82 6.47 23.04
N ALA A 93 -20.14 6.65 23.06
CA ALA A 93 -21.10 5.59 22.70
C ALA A 93 -20.96 5.08 21.25
N ASP A 94 -20.51 5.93 20.34
CA ASP A 94 -20.29 5.59 18.90
C ASP A 94 -18.80 5.42 18.57
N SER A 95 -17.94 5.24 19.57
CA SER A 95 -16.51 5.17 19.35
C SER A 95 -16.07 3.80 18.83
N VAL A 96 -15.20 3.81 17.84
CA VAL A 96 -14.52 2.62 17.37
C VAL A 96 -13.24 2.46 18.17
N THR A 97 -13.16 1.39 18.97
CA THR A 97 -12.00 1.11 19.83
C THR A 97 -11.52 -0.32 19.60
N GLY A 98 -10.21 -0.51 19.54
CA GLY A 98 -9.59 -1.81 19.39
C GLY A 98 -8.26 -1.77 18.67
N LYS A 99 -7.67 -2.95 18.46
CA LYS A 99 -6.46 -3.20 17.67
C LYS A 99 -6.71 -4.35 16.73
N ALA A 100 -6.11 -4.29 15.55
CA ALA A 100 -6.12 -5.38 14.57
C ALA A 100 -4.82 -5.37 13.74
N PRO A 101 -4.41 -6.50 13.17
CA PRO A 101 -3.32 -6.53 12.21
C PRO A 101 -3.60 -5.60 11.02
N LEU A 102 -2.65 -4.74 10.70
CA LEU A 102 -2.79 -3.80 9.60
C LEU A 102 -2.17 -4.39 8.33
N ARG A 103 -2.99 -4.66 7.34
CA ARG A 103 -2.62 -5.05 5.98
C ARG A 103 -3.18 -3.99 5.04
N PHE A 104 -2.37 -3.02 4.71
CA PHE A 104 -2.79 -1.84 3.97
C PHE A 104 -1.81 -1.54 2.84
N ASN A 105 -2.37 -1.38 1.65
CA ASN A 105 -1.65 -0.85 0.49
C ASN A 105 -2.38 0.37 -0.06
N PHE A 106 -1.65 1.25 -0.70
CA PHE A 106 -2.24 2.37 -1.41
C PHE A 106 -1.52 2.65 -2.72
N HIS A 107 -2.25 3.24 -3.64
CA HIS A 107 -1.74 3.77 -4.89
C HIS A 107 -2.21 5.21 -5.05
N THR A 108 -1.28 6.08 -5.36
CA THR A 108 -1.54 7.50 -5.63
C THR A 108 -0.59 8.03 -6.68
N SER A 109 -1.01 9.04 -7.41
CA SER A 109 -0.15 9.79 -8.31
C SER A 109 0.06 11.22 -7.79
N SER A 110 1.05 11.92 -8.33
CA SER A 110 1.32 13.30 -7.94
C SER A 110 2.20 14.00 -8.97
N THR A 111 2.12 15.32 -9.01
CA THR A 111 3.14 16.09 -9.69
C THR A 111 4.47 16.04 -8.94
N PRO A 112 5.63 16.16 -9.63
CA PRO A 112 6.93 16.08 -8.99
C PRO A 112 7.13 17.09 -7.84
N ASN A 113 6.56 18.28 -7.93
CA ASN A 113 6.71 19.31 -6.90
C ASN A 113 5.93 18.96 -5.61
N VAL A 114 4.70 18.45 -5.75
CA VAL A 114 3.87 18.01 -4.62
C VAL A 114 4.51 16.78 -3.95
N ALA A 115 4.97 15.82 -4.76
CA ALA A 115 5.68 14.65 -4.25
C ALA A 115 6.94 15.05 -3.46
N LYS A 116 7.79 15.94 -4.01
CA LYS A 116 8.99 16.44 -3.32
C LYS A 116 8.66 17.11 -1.98
N ALA A 117 7.60 17.91 -1.93
CA ALA A 117 7.20 18.60 -0.70
C ALA A 117 6.75 17.61 0.40
N LEU A 118 6.02 16.56 0.02
CA LEU A 118 5.61 15.51 0.95
C LEU A 118 6.80 14.65 1.39
N LEU A 119 7.61 14.20 0.44
CA LEU A 119 8.73 13.28 0.69
C LEU A 119 9.86 13.94 1.50
N LYS A 120 10.05 15.26 1.37
CA LYS A 120 11.02 16.02 2.18
C LYS A 120 10.75 15.87 3.69
N ASN A 121 9.50 15.93 4.10
CA ASN A 121 9.13 15.75 5.50
C ASN A 121 9.12 14.27 5.93
N SER A 122 8.86 13.36 5.00
CA SER A 122 8.76 11.92 5.26
C SER A 122 10.12 11.21 5.30
N SER A 123 11.20 11.87 4.89
CA SER A 123 12.57 11.31 4.99
C SER A 123 13.04 11.20 6.43
N ILE A 124 12.63 12.13 7.30
CA ILE A 124 13.05 12.19 8.71
C ILE A 124 12.36 11.10 9.55
N ASP A 125 11.09 10.79 9.26
CA ASP A 125 10.30 9.82 10.05
C ASP A 125 10.37 8.38 9.52
N GLY A 126 11.15 8.15 8.48
CA GLY A 126 11.35 6.84 7.87
C GLY A 126 10.18 6.34 7.01
N THR A 127 9.18 7.17 6.73
CA THR A 127 8.04 6.80 5.88
C THR A 127 8.47 6.61 4.43
N LEU A 128 9.31 7.53 3.91
CA LEU A 128 9.80 7.47 2.52
C LEU A 128 10.44 6.13 2.18
N SER A 129 11.24 5.59 3.07
CA SER A 129 11.94 4.32 2.85
C SER A 129 11.02 3.09 2.77
N ARG A 130 9.73 3.25 3.07
CA ARG A 130 8.71 2.20 3.00
C ARG A 130 7.77 2.34 1.79
N LEU A 131 8.02 3.37 0.96
CA LEU A 131 7.24 3.64 -0.24
C LEU A 131 7.98 3.15 -1.49
N SER A 132 7.24 2.56 -2.41
CA SER A 132 7.73 2.36 -3.77
C SER A 132 7.34 3.58 -4.60
N VAL A 133 8.34 4.32 -5.05
CA VAL A 133 8.14 5.53 -5.86
C VAL A 133 8.66 5.27 -7.27
N SER A 134 7.84 5.56 -8.27
CA SER A 134 8.25 5.55 -9.67
C SER A 134 7.97 6.90 -10.31
N SER A 135 8.85 7.33 -11.20
CA SER A 135 8.66 8.55 -11.98
C SER A 135 8.44 8.20 -13.45
N ILE A 136 7.49 8.89 -14.07
CA ILE A 136 7.36 8.87 -15.53
C ILE A 136 8.25 9.97 -16.07
N GLU A 137 9.19 9.61 -16.92
CA GLU A 137 10.04 10.58 -17.60
C GLU A 137 9.19 11.54 -18.42
N LYS A 138 9.62 12.82 -18.44
CA LYS A 138 8.96 13.85 -19.25
C LYS A 138 9.11 13.44 -20.72
N GLN A 139 8.03 12.93 -21.28
CA GLN A 139 7.98 12.71 -22.73
C GLN A 139 8.14 14.04 -23.42
N GLN A 140 9.08 14.14 -24.36
CA GLN A 140 9.12 15.25 -25.28
C GLN A 140 7.85 15.19 -26.11
N THR A 141 6.98 16.18 -25.92
CA THR A 141 5.71 16.29 -26.64
C THR A 141 5.96 16.61 -28.10
N THR A 142 6.34 15.63 -28.87
CA THR A 142 6.30 15.69 -30.32
C THR A 142 4.97 15.09 -30.77
N GLY A 143 3.94 15.88 -30.71
CA GLY A 143 2.76 15.77 -31.56
C GLY A 143 1.67 14.75 -31.19
N ASP A 144 1.95 13.61 -30.58
CA ASP A 144 0.92 12.59 -30.31
C ASP A 144 0.44 12.62 -28.85
N ILE A 145 -0.84 12.93 -28.68
CA ILE A 145 -1.50 12.77 -27.39
C ILE A 145 -1.55 11.28 -27.06
N PRO A 146 -1.06 10.85 -25.88
CA PRO A 146 -1.16 9.45 -25.47
C PRO A 146 -2.61 9.00 -25.53
N LYS A 147 -2.89 7.94 -26.30
CA LYS A 147 -4.20 7.33 -26.31
C LYS A 147 -4.36 6.47 -25.07
N TYR A 148 -5.42 6.74 -24.31
CA TYR A 148 -5.77 5.83 -23.20
C TYR A 148 -6.15 4.46 -23.79
N GLY A 149 -5.67 3.39 -23.15
CA GLY A 149 -6.07 2.03 -23.49
C GLY A 149 -7.57 1.84 -23.21
N ILE A 150 -8.18 0.98 -24.00
CA ILE A 150 -9.54 0.53 -23.73
C ILE A 150 -9.43 -0.64 -22.75
N TYR A 151 -10.04 -0.49 -21.58
CA TYR A 151 -10.18 -1.55 -20.59
C TYR A 151 -11.52 -2.22 -20.84
N ASP A 152 -11.51 -3.29 -21.60
CA ASP A 152 -12.67 -4.09 -22.01
C ASP A 152 -12.66 -5.47 -21.34
N ASP A 153 -13.70 -6.27 -21.62
CA ASP A 153 -13.82 -7.63 -21.12
C ASP A 153 -12.62 -8.52 -21.51
N LYS A 154 -11.96 -8.22 -22.63
CA LYS A 154 -10.78 -8.93 -23.05
C LYS A 154 -9.60 -8.66 -22.13
N PHE A 155 -9.40 -7.40 -21.73
CA PHE A 155 -8.36 -7.04 -20.75
C PHE A 155 -8.57 -7.76 -19.41
N ASP A 156 -9.82 -7.79 -18.93
CA ASP A 156 -10.16 -8.51 -17.71
C ASP A 156 -9.93 -10.03 -17.85
N ALA A 157 -10.29 -10.60 -19.00
CA ALA A 157 -10.04 -12.01 -19.31
C ALA A 157 -8.53 -12.34 -19.36
N ASP A 158 -7.72 -11.45 -19.92
CA ASP A 158 -6.26 -11.61 -19.99
C ASP A 158 -5.60 -11.53 -18.60
N LEU A 159 -6.14 -10.71 -17.67
CA LEU A 159 -5.64 -10.59 -16.30
C LEU A 159 -6.12 -11.73 -15.37
N LYS A 160 -7.28 -12.30 -15.63
CA LYS A 160 -7.90 -13.29 -14.74
C LYS A 160 -7.00 -14.47 -14.37
N PRO A 161 -6.24 -15.11 -15.29
CA PRO A 161 -5.35 -16.22 -14.93
C PRO A 161 -4.30 -15.85 -13.87
N PHE A 162 -3.76 -14.63 -13.94
CA PHE A 162 -2.79 -14.13 -12.98
C PHE A 162 -3.42 -13.87 -11.61
N ILE A 163 -4.62 -13.28 -11.60
CA ILE A 163 -5.39 -13.08 -10.36
C ILE A 163 -5.73 -14.41 -9.72
N ASP A 164 -6.15 -15.41 -10.50
CA ASP A 164 -6.47 -16.75 -10.00
C ASP A 164 -5.25 -17.48 -9.45
N LEU A 165 -4.05 -17.26 -10.01
CA LEU A 165 -2.80 -17.77 -9.45
C LEU A 165 -2.49 -17.16 -8.09
N LEU A 166 -2.59 -15.83 -7.97
CA LEU A 166 -2.36 -15.13 -6.70
C LEU A 166 -3.38 -15.53 -5.63
N ASN A 167 -4.65 -15.66 -5.98
CA ASN A 167 -5.71 -16.05 -5.04
C ASN A 167 -5.54 -17.49 -4.52
N ARG A 168 -4.92 -18.36 -5.30
CA ARG A 168 -4.62 -19.75 -4.89
C ARG A 168 -3.31 -19.87 -4.13
N ALA A 169 -2.45 -18.88 -4.19
CA ALA A 169 -1.18 -18.88 -3.49
C ALA A 169 -1.42 -18.77 -1.98
N ASN A 170 -1.16 -19.83 -1.24
CA ASN A 170 -1.26 -19.87 0.21
C ASN A 170 -0.15 -20.75 0.79
N GLY A 171 0.06 -20.64 2.10
CA GLY A 171 1.11 -21.38 2.79
C GLY A 171 2.49 -20.76 2.60
N PHE A 172 3.52 -21.57 2.79
CA PHE A 172 4.91 -21.17 2.70
C PHE A 172 5.43 -21.43 1.28
N ILE A 173 5.89 -20.38 0.60
CA ILE A 173 6.48 -20.44 -0.73
C ILE A 173 7.91 -19.90 -0.64
N GLU A 174 8.88 -20.69 -1.10
CA GLU A 174 10.30 -20.34 -1.07
C GLU A 174 10.88 -20.22 -2.47
N CYS A 175 11.73 -19.21 -2.67
CA CYS A 175 12.53 -19.02 -3.89
C CYS A 175 13.98 -18.80 -3.49
N GLN A 176 14.82 -19.83 -3.58
CA GLN A 176 16.22 -19.77 -3.18
C GLN A 176 17.03 -18.77 -4.02
N GLN A 177 16.74 -18.68 -5.33
CA GLN A 177 17.43 -17.76 -6.23
C GLN A 177 17.13 -16.30 -5.88
N LEU A 178 15.85 -15.99 -5.53
CA LEU A 178 15.48 -14.65 -5.09
C LEU A 178 16.14 -14.32 -3.75
N LYS A 179 16.15 -15.26 -2.81
CA LYS A 179 16.81 -15.08 -1.52
C LYS A 179 18.30 -14.75 -1.70
N ALA A 180 19.01 -15.57 -2.48
CA ALA A 180 20.43 -15.34 -2.76
C ALA A 180 20.70 -13.99 -3.45
N LEU A 181 19.82 -13.59 -4.39
CA LEU A 181 19.92 -12.27 -5.05
C LEU A 181 19.75 -11.13 -4.06
N ILE A 182 18.77 -11.21 -3.17
CA ILE A 182 18.53 -10.16 -2.16
C ILE A 182 19.70 -10.10 -1.17
N GLU A 183 20.23 -11.23 -0.72
CA GLU A 183 21.42 -11.27 0.16
C GLU A 183 22.62 -10.59 -0.53
N GLN A 184 22.83 -10.84 -1.82
CA GLN A 184 23.86 -10.15 -2.61
C GLN A 184 23.61 -8.63 -2.67
N LEU A 185 22.38 -8.19 -2.97
CA LEU A 185 22.03 -6.76 -3.05
C LEU A 185 22.21 -6.04 -1.70
N VAL A 186 21.94 -6.70 -0.58
CA VAL A 186 22.18 -6.15 0.76
C VAL A 186 23.68 -5.93 0.98
N VAL A 187 24.54 -6.86 0.57
CA VAL A 187 26.00 -6.70 0.68
C VAL A 187 26.50 -5.57 -0.21
N GLU A 188 26.12 -5.58 -1.50
CA GLU A 188 26.48 -4.52 -2.46
C GLU A 188 26.07 -3.12 -1.95
N SER A 189 24.85 -3.01 -1.40
CA SER A 189 24.33 -1.75 -0.85
C SER A 189 25.11 -1.29 0.38
N LYS A 190 25.53 -2.22 1.23
CA LYS A 190 26.34 -1.91 2.41
C LYS A 190 27.72 -1.39 2.00
N ASP A 191 28.35 -1.99 1.02
CA ASP A 191 29.65 -1.58 0.51
C ASP A 191 29.59 -0.15 -0.07
N ILE A 192 28.51 0.16 -0.82
CA ILE A 192 28.26 1.52 -1.32
C ILE A 192 28.04 2.51 -0.16
N ALA A 193 27.24 2.13 0.83
CA ALA A 193 27.00 2.98 2.01
C ALA A 193 28.29 3.32 2.77
N LEU A 194 29.18 2.35 2.94
CA LEU A 194 30.48 2.53 3.56
C LEU A 194 31.40 3.41 2.71
N GLN A 195 31.39 3.23 1.40
CA GLN A 195 32.22 4.04 0.48
C GLN A 195 31.84 5.52 0.50
N TYR A 196 30.57 5.84 0.69
CA TYR A 196 30.05 7.22 0.72
C TYR A 196 29.78 7.75 2.13
N ASP A 197 30.10 7.00 3.18
CA ASP A 197 29.84 7.33 4.58
C ASP A 197 28.38 7.82 4.80
N SER A 198 27.43 7.06 4.29
CA SER A 198 26.03 7.46 4.26
C SER A 198 25.10 6.46 4.97
N GLU A 199 24.81 6.72 6.26
CA GLU A 199 23.81 5.96 7.02
C GLU A 199 22.41 6.01 6.38
N GLY A 200 22.05 7.17 5.80
CA GLY A 200 20.77 7.34 5.11
C GLY A 200 20.63 6.41 3.91
N TYR A 201 21.69 6.23 3.13
CA TYR A 201 21.72 5.30 2.01
C TYR A 201 21.58 3.85 2.50
N GLU A 202 22.29 3.47 3.56
CA GLU A 202 22.18 2.12 4.13
C GLU A 202 20.75 1.79 4.57
N LEU A 203 20.10 2.73 5.28
CA LEU A 203 18.73 2.54 5.74
C LEU A 203 17.73 2.41 4.58
N LEU A 204 17.84 3.27 3.56
CA LEU A 204 16.96 3.27 2.40
C LEU A 204 17.14 1.99 1.58
N SER A 205 18.38 1.59 1.31
CA SER A 205 18.69 0.41 0.49
C SER A 205 18.24 -0.90 1.15
N ARG A 206 18.41 -1.05 2.46
CA ARG A 206 17.90 -2.23 3.18
C ARG A 206 16.39 -2.39 3.02
N ARG A 207 15.63 -1.30 3.11
CA ARG A 207 14.17 -1.34 2.92
C ARG A 207 13.78 -1.52 1.46
N ALA A 208 14.55 -0.96 0.53
CA ALA A 208 14.36 -1.23 -0.90
C ALA A 208 14.53 -2.72 -1.19
N CYS A 209 15.51 -3.41 -0.60
CA CYS A 209 15.65 -4.86 -0.72
C CYS A 209 14.42 -5.63 -0.22
N VAL A 210 13.77 -5.20 0.88
CA VAL A 210 12.53 -5.82 1.36
C VAL A 210 11.40 -5.64 0.34
N ILE A 211 11.24 -4.44 -0.21
CA ILE A 211 10.23 -4.15 -1.24
C ILE A 211 10.51 -4.98 -2.49
N ALA A 212 11.76 -5.04 -2.93
CA ALA A 212 12.20 -5.82 -4.08
C ALA A 212 11.93 -7.33 -3.87
N PHE A 213 12.21 -7.85 -2.68
CA PHE A 213 11.88 -9.23 -2.33
C PHE A 213 10.37 -9.50 -2.43
N CYS A 214 9.53 -8.66 -1.83
CA CYS A 214 8.07 -8.82 -1.90
C CYS A 214 7.56 -8.80 -3.34
N LYS A 215 8.03 -7.86 -4.16
CA LYS A 215 7.65 -7.78 -5.58
C LYS A 215 8.18 -8.98 -6.39
N GLY A 216 9.42 -9.38 -6.13
CA GLY A 216 10.03 -10.56 -6.76
C GLY A 216 9.28 -11.85 -6.45
N MET A 217 8.78 -12.02 -5.20
CA MET A 217 7.93 -13.15 -4.83
C MET A 217 6.60 -13.17 -5.58
N VAL A 218 5.95 -12.00 -5.75
CA VAL A 218 4.72 -11.91 -6.56
C VAL A 218 4.99 -12.34 -8.00
N LEU A 219 6.05 -11.83 -8.63
CA LEU A 219 6.43 -12.22 -9.99
C LEU A 219 6.79 -13.71 -10.09
N TYR A 220 7.47 -14.25 -9.10
CA TYR A 220 7.80 -15.67 -9.04
C TYR A 220 6.54 -16.54 -9.01
N ILE A 221 5.54 -16.18 -8.18
CA ILE A 221 4.25 -16.88 -8.12
C ILE A 221 3.52 -16.77 -9.46
N LEU A 222 3.47 -15.58 -10.06
CA LEU A 222 2.84 -15.34 -11.36
C LEU A 222 3.53 -16.12 -12.49
N ASN A 223 4.82 -16.40 -12.35
CA ASN A 223 5.56 -17.25 -13.28
C ASN A 223 5.45 -18.76 -12.96
N GLY A 224 4.42 -19.17 -12.20
CA GLY A 224 4.19 -20.56 -11.82
C GLY A 224 5.26 -21.14 -10.89
N CYS A 225 5.79 -20.32 -9.99
CA CYS A 225 6.89 -20.65 -9.07
C CYS A 225 8.17 -21.11 -9.81
N ARG A 226 8.44 -20.51 -10.97
CA ARG A 226 9.67 -20.73 -11.73
C ARG A 226 10.50 -19.46 -11.75
N TRP A 227 11.78 -19.61 -11.41
CA TRP A 227 12.73 -18.49 -11.52
C TRP A 227 13.02 -18.17 -12.98
N SER A 228 13.11 -16.89 -13.32
CA SER A 228 13.59 -16.43 -14.63
C SER A 228 14.57 -15.27 -14.45
N LYS A 229 15.37 -15.04 -15.50
CA LYS A 229 16.29 -13.88 -15.55
C LYS A 229 15.51 -12.56 -15.43
N ASP A 230 14.35 -12.47 -16.07
CA ASP A 230 13.54 -11.24 -16.06
C ASP A 230 13.08 -10.85 -14.66
N ILE A 231 12.77 -11.84 -13.80
CA ILE A 231 12.47 -11.58 -12.37
C ILE A 231 13.70 -11.01 -11.68
N GLY A 232 14.87 -11.59 -11.94
CA GLY A 232 16.14 -11.11 -11.38
C GLY A 232 16.49 -9.69 -11.83
N ASP A 233 16.33 -9.39 -13.09
CA ASP A 233 16.58 -8.07 -13.66
C ASP A 233 15.61 -7.02 -13.09
N TYR A 234 14.32 -7.38 -12.94
CA TYR A 234 13.33 -6.51 -12.31
C TYR A 234 13.65 -6.21 -10.83
N VAL A 235 14.13 -7.21 -10.09
CA VAL A 235 14.48 -7.06 -8.67
C VAL A 235 15.71 -6.15 -8.49
N ARG A 236 16.64 -6.19 -9.45
CA ARG A 236 17.84 -5.32 -9.45
C ARG A 236 17.54 -3.86 -9.83
N TRP A 237 16.50 -3.64 -10.67
CA TRP A 237 16.09 -2.31 -11.13
C TRP A 237 15.34 -1.54 -10.04
#